data_1feea9b448da672e5e047b988ada4dfb
#
_entry.id   1feea9b448da672e5e047b988ada4dfb
#
_cell.length_a   1.000
_cell.length_b   1.000
_cell.length_c   1.000
_cell.angle_alpha   90.00
_cell.angle_beta   90.00
_cell.angle_gamma   90.00
#
_symmetry.space_group_name_H-M   'P 1'
#
loop_
_entity.id
_entity.type
_entity.pdbx_description
1 polymer ?
#
loop_
_entity_poly.entity_id
_entity_poly.type
_entity_poly.pdbx_seq_one_letter_code
_entity_poly.pdbx_strand_id
1 'polypeptide(L)'
;MAKANLQTATNGSVRVPFDQRDGATSDVFFTRDLSPEGLRRTVAKVAPRLSGKIAIKLHTGEKDGPNIIPFGWVKDLVSKDLSDATIVETNTYYEGDRYTTEQHRETIAHNGWTFCPVDIMDEEGVATLPVAGGKWFNEMHVGTHMLNYDSMLTLTHFKGHTMGGFGGSNKNLGIGCADGRIGKGEIHTVPGSDNLWSIAEEELMERMTESTKATIDFFGDNIVYVNVMRNMSVSCDCEGTNAMPVVTPNVGILASTDICAIDSACVDLVYAMTEAELCDNHDLVERIETRHGLRQLSYMHELGMGNWKYRLLDLDNGEAEITQAEAVAHVTPFEG
;
A
#
# COMPACT_ATOMS: atom_id res chain seq x y z
N MET A 1 8.25 7.72 -31.99
CA MET A 1 8.34 6.44 -31.28
C MET A 1 6.94 5.88 -31.10
N ALA A 2 6.72 4.61 -31.39
CA ALA A 2 5.38 4.04 -31.48
C ALA A 2 4.71 4.03 -30.10
N LYS A 3 3.52 4.61 -29.98
CA LYS A 3 2.62 4.38 -28.86
C LYS A 3 2.37 2.87 -28.80
N ALA A 4 2.83 2.21 -27.73
CA ALA A 4 2.50 0.84 -27.49
C ALA A 4 0.98 0.71 -27.49
N ASN A 5 0.45 -0.13 -28.37
CA ASN A 5 -0.97 -0.42 -28.44
C ASN A 5 -1.34 -1.25 -27.20
N LEU A 6 -1.86 -0.62 -26.18
CA LEU A 6 -2.34 -1.21 -24.91
C LEU A 6 -3.59 -2.10 -25.07
N GLN A 7 -3.91 -2.54 -26.29
CA GLN A 7 -5.17 -3.24 -26.59
C GLN A 7 -5.15 -4.77 -26.47
N THR A 8 -4.10 -5.38 -25.93
CA THR A 8 -4.01 -6.86 -25.89
C THR A 8 -3.67 -7.49 -24.55
N ALA A 9 -3.90 -6.81 -23.43
CA ALA A 9 -3.84 -7.49 -22.14
C ALA A 9 -5.22 -8.06 -21.81
N THR A 10 -5.31 -9.38 -21.78
CA THR A 10 -6.53 -10.11 -21.41
C THR A 10 -6.73 -10.08 -19.88
N ASN A 11 -7.99 -9.99 -19.45
CA ASN A 11 -8.47 -10.29 -18.12
C ASN A 11 -8.02 -9.38 -16.95
N GLY A 12 -8.38 -8.08 -16.98
CA GLY A 12 -8.29 -7.23 -15.78
C GLY A 12 -6.90 -6.65 -15.46
N SER A 13 -5.90 -6.91 -16.31
CA SER A 13 -4.57 -6.27 -16.24
C SER A 13 -4.47 -5.01 -17.12
N VAL A 14 -5.59 -4.54 -17.68
CA VAL A 14 -5.65 -3.33 -18.49
C VAL A 14 -6.10 -2.16 -17.64
N ARG A 15 -5.42 -1.02 -17.77
CA ARG A 15 -5.88 0.23 -17.16
C ARG A 15 -7.24 0.61 -17.73
N VAL A 16 -8.24 0.73 -16.87
CA VAL A 16 -9.52 1.32 -17.22
C VAL A 16 -9.38 2.84 -17.10
N PRO A 17 -9.54 3.62 -18.18
CA PRO A 17 -9.50 5.08 -18.13
C PRO A 17 -10.48 5.62 -17.08
N PHE A 18 -10.11 6.73 -16.43
CA PHE A 18 -10.90 7.28 -15.33
C PHE A 18 -12.36 7.60 -15.70
N ASP A 19 -12.57 8.14 -16.89
CA ASP A 19 -13.88 8.50 -17.44
C ASP A 19 -14.76 7.29 -17.82
N GLN A 20 -14.16 6.10 -17.92
CA GLN A 20 -14.84 4.84 -18.23
C GLN A 20 -15.15 3.99 -16.99
N ARG A 21 -14.69 4.42 -15.81
CA ARG A 21 -14.97 3.71 -14.55
C ARG A 21 -16.42 3.93 -14.15
N ASP A 22 -17.06 2.87 -13.71
CA ASP A 22 -18.42 2.87 -13.16
C ASP A 22 -18.42 2.98 -11.63
N GLY A 23 -19.62 2.97 -11.04
CA GLY A 23 -19.84 2.96 -9.59
C GLY A 23 -19.89 4.35 -8.96
N ALA A 24 -19.95 4.35 -7.64
CA ALA A 24 -19.95 5.56 -6.82
C ALA A 24 -18.56 6.21 -6.80
N THR A 25 -18.50 7.44 -6.29
CA THR A 25 -17.28 8.23 -6.21
C THR A 25 -16.90 8.42 -4.74
N SER A 26 -15.65 8.16 -4.40
CA SER A 26 -15.09 8.35 -3.06
C SER A 26 -14.13 9.55 -3.02
N ASP A 27 -14.01 10.17 -1.84
CA ASP A 27 -13.08 11.28 -1.65
C ASP A 27 -11.66 10.77 -1.41
N VAL A 28 -10.70 11.36 -2.12
CA VAL A 28 -9.27 11.18 -1.90
C VAL A 28 -8.67 12.57 -1.65
N PHE A 29 -8.20 12.79 -0.43
CA PHE A 29 -7.50 14.01 -0.05
C PHE A 29 -6.05 13.94 -0.50
N PHE A 30 -5.53 15.04 -1.00
CA PHE A 30 -4.19 15.14 -1.57
C PHE A 30 -3.46 16.38 -1.10
N THR A 31 -2.17 16.26 -0.78
CA THR A 31 -1.25 17.38 -0.55
C THR A 31 0.09 17.14 -1.24
N ARG A 32 0.71 18.21 -1.74
CA ARG A 32 2.08 18.20 -2.29
C ARG A 32 3.13 18.29 -1.19
N ASP A 33 2.72 18.63 0.03
CA ASP A 33 3.61 18.83 1.16
C ASP A 33 4.16 17.50 1.68
N LEU A 34 5.34 17.13 1.23
CA LEU A 34 6.11 15.96 1.64
C LEU A 34 6.94 16.27 2.90
N SER A 35 6.23 16.52 4.00
CA SER A 35 6.81 16.84 5.31
C SER A 35 6.04 16.14 6.44
N PRO A 36 6.56 16.17 7.70
CA PRO A 36 5.80 15.70 8.85
C PRO A 36 4.44 16.40 9.00
N GLU A 37 4.38 17.72 8.71
CA GLU A 37 3.14 18.51 8.79
C GLU A 37 2.16 18.10 7.70
N GLY A 38 2.65 17.91 6.45
CA GLY A 38 1.83 17.40 5.34
C GLY A 38 1.22 16.05 5.67
N LEU A 39 1.99 15.11 6.27
CA LEU A 39 1.49 13.81 6.71
C LEU A 39 0.38 13.98 7.77
N ARG A 40 0.61 14.78 8.81
CA ARG A 40 -0.37 14.99 9.88
C ARG A 40 -1.66 15.61 9.37
N ARG A 41 -1.55 16.65 8.53
CA ARG A 41 -2.68 17.32 7.91
C ARG A 41 -3.53 16.38 7.04
N THR A 42 -2.86 15.48 6.33
CA THR A 42 -3.53 14.48 5.49
C THR A 42 -4.21 13.41 6.35
N VAL A 43 -3.53 12.87 7.36
CA VAL A 43 -4.11 11.92 8.33
C VAL A 43 -5.33 12.52 9.03
N ALA A 44 -5.30 13.80 9.40
CA ALA A 44 -6.39 14.47 10.09
C ALA A 44 -7.73 14.40 9.31
N LYS A 45 -7.72 14.24 7.99
CA LYS A 45 -8.93 14.10 7.16
C LYS A 45 -9.65 12.78 7.35
N VAL A 46 -8.92 11.75 7.70
CA VAL A 46 -9.46 10.39 7.87
C VAL A 46 -9.47 9.91 9.32
N ALA A 47 -8.69 10.56 10.18
CA ALA A 47 -8.58 10.25 11.61
C ALA A 47 -9.92 10.18 12.38
N PRO A 48 -11.00 10.88 12.01
CA PRO A 48 -12.29 10.74 12.70
C PRO A 48 -12.88 9.32 12.71
N ARG A 49 -12.40 8.41 11.85
CA ARG A 49 -12.76 6.98 11.87
C ARG A 49 -11.91 6.15 12.84
N LEU A 50 -10.81 6.70 13.34
CA LEU A 50 -9.93 5.99 14.26
C LEU A 50 -10.46 6.16 15.70
N SER A 51 -10.53 5.07 16.44
CA SER A 51 -10.99 5.05 17.82
C SER A 51 -10.45 3.86 18.57
N GLY A 52 -10.52 3.89 19.91
CA GLY A 52 -10.05 2.80 20.75
C GLY A 52 -8.54 2.57 20.65
N LYS A 53 -8.14 1.32 20.65
CA LYS A 53 -6.73 0.92 20.45
C LYS A 53 -6.37 0.98 18.96
N ILE A 54 -5.52 1.91 18.59
CA ILE A 54 -5.20 2.22 17.20
C ILE A 54 -3.96 1.46 16.76
N ALA A 55 -4.06 0.69 15.68
CA ALA A 55 -2.92 0.13 14.96
C ALA A 55 -2.47 1.08 13.84
N ILE A 56 -1.16 1.31 13.71
CA ILE A 56 -0.56 1.93 12.51
C ILE A 56 0.14 0.84 11.73
N LYS A 57 -0.49 0.36 10.64
CA LYS A 57 0.13 -0.61 9.75
C LYS A 57 1.02 0.09 8.74
N LEU A 58 2.31 -0.08 8.91
CA LEU A 58 3.30 0.42 7.96
C LEU A 58 4.40 -0.62 7.75
N HIS A 59 5.24 -0.41 6.75
CA HIS A 59 6.43 -1.22 6.54
C HIS A 59 7.62 -0.52 7.21
N THR A 60 8.17 -1.15 8.25
CA THR A 60 9.29 -0.62 9.03
C THR A 60 10.65 -0.72 8.30
N GLY A 61 10.69 -1.40 7.16
CA GLY A 61 11.85 -1.58 6.29
C GLY A 61 12.70 -2.79 6.63
N GLU A 62 13.45 -3.23 5.63
CA GLU A 62 14.62 -4.06 5.85
C GLU A 62 15.73 -3.22 6.47
N LYS A 63 16.74 -3.85 7.07
CA LYS A 63 17.88 -3.16 7.67
C LYS A 63 18.55 -2.21 6.66
N ASP A 64 18.70 -0.94 7.03
CA ASP A 64 19.28 0.11 6.17
C ASP A 64 18.54 0.35 4.84
N GLY A 65 17.27 -0.05 4.73
CA GLY A 65 16.45 0.20 3.54
C GLY A 65 16.27 1.69 3.27
N PRO A 66 16.66 2.20 2.06
CA PRO A 66 16.84 3.64 1.84
C PRO A 66 15.55 4.43 1.63
N ASN A 67 14.45 3.77 1.25
CA ASN A 67 13.28 4.45 0.66
C ASN A 67 12.05 4.53 1.57
N ILE A 68 12.08 3.88 2.74
CA ILE A 68 10.94 3.83 3.68
C ILE A 68 10.45 5.24 4.06
N ILE A 69 9.22 5.32 4.52
CA ILE A 69 8.70 6.56 5.12
C ILE A 69 9.65 6.99 6.25
N PRO A 70 10.12 8.24 6.29
CA PRO A 70 11.04 8.69 7.33
C PRO A 70 10.43 8.48 8.72
N PHE A 71 11.13 7.75 9.58
CA PHE A 71 10.64 7.48 10.95
C PHE A 71 10.31 8.76 11.72
N GLY A 72 11.02 9.85 11.47
CA GLY A 72 10.76 11.16 12.08
C GLY A 72 9.38 11.73 11.74
N TRP A 73 8.82 11.42 10.57
CA TRP A 73 7.45 11.86 10.20
C TRP A 73 6.41 11.12 11.02
N VAL A 74 6.59 9.80 11.17
CA VAL A 74 5.68 8.96 11.95
C VAL A 74 5.81 9.27 13.44
N LYS A 75 7.04 9.55 13.92
CA LYS A 75 7.27 10.02 15.30
C LYS A 75 6.51 11.31 15.60
N ASP A 76 6.53 12.27 14.66
CA ASP A 76 5.81 13.53 14.81
C ASP A 76 4.29 13.31 14.83
N LEU A 77 3.76 12.47 13.93
CA LEU A 77 2.35 12.07 13.90
C LEU A 77 1.91 11.41 15.21
N VAL A 78 2.64 10.41 15.67
CA VAL A 78 2.32 9.69 16.90
C VAL A 78 2.36 10.62 18.10
N SER A 79 3.43 11.42 18.24
CA SER A 79 3.60 12.27 19.42
C SER A 79 2.57 13.41 19.54
N LYS A 80 2.00 13.85 18.42
CA LYS A 80 1.10 15.02 18.40
C LYS A 80 -0.38 14.67 18.23
N ASP A 81 -0.67 13.61 17.47
CA ASP A 81 -2.04 13.34 17.04
C ASP A 81 -2.55 11.94 17.41
N LEU A 82 -1.67 10.95 17.58
CA LEU A 82 -2.01 9.54 17.80
C LEU A 82 -1.16 8.94 18.94
N SER A 83 -1.13 9.58 20.11
CA SER A 83 -0.20 9.25 21.21
C SER A 83 -0.31 7.82 21.75
N ASP A 84 -1.49 7.20 21.61
CA ASP A 84 -1.75 5.84 22.11
C ASP A 84 -1.67 4.77 21.01
N ALA A 85 -1.26 5.17 19.80
CA ALA A 85 -1.15 4.23 18.69
C ALA A 85 0.07 3.32 18.81
N THR A 86 -0.08 2.11 18.28
CA THR A 86 0.99 1.10 18.17
C THR A 86 1.28 0.84 16.69
N ILE A 87 2.56 0.87 16.30
CA ILE A 87 2.98 0.39 14.98
C ILE A 87 2.83 -1.11 14.95
N VAL A 88 2.25 -1.66 13.87
CA VAL A 88 2.03 -3.09 13.74
C VAL A 88 2.66 -3.65 12.47
N GLU A 89 3.28 -4.82 12.60
CA GLU A 89 3.92 -5.60 11.52
C GLU A 89 3.65 -7.09 11.71
N THR A 90 4.05 -7.92 10.74
CA THR A 90 4.16 -9.38 10.85
C THR A 90 5.49 -9.85 10.30
N ASN A 91 5.97 -11.01 10.75
CA ASN A 91 7.20 -11.61 10.28
C ASN A 91 7.16 -11.91 8.77
N THR A 92 8.31 -11.96 8.09
CA THR A 92 8.40 -12.28 6.68
C THR A 92 8.27 -13.79 6.43
N TYR A 93 7.81 -14.15 5.22
CA TYR A 93 7.77 -15.54 4.77
C TYR A 93 9.14 -16.03 4.26
N TYR A 94 9.92 -15.13 3.67
CA TYR A 94 11.30 -15.39 3.23
C TYR A 94 12.29 -15.23 4.39
N GLU A 95 13.40 -15.96 4.33
CA GLU A 95 14.50 -15.83 5.27
C GLU A 95 15.19 -14.47 5.12
N GLY A 96 15.56 -13.86 6.24
CA GLY A 96 16.21 -12.55 6.32
C GLY A 96 16.06 -11.93 7.69
N ASP A 97 16.39 -10.64 7.78
CA ASP A 97 16.46 -9.89 9.05
C ASP A 97 15.10 -9.66 9.74
N ARG A 98 13.99 -10.08 9.10
CA ARG A 98 12.63 -10.02 9.67
C ARG A 98 11.94 -11.40 9.68
N TYR A 99 12.72 -12.48 9.51
CA TYR A 99 12.16 -13.83 9.45
C TYR A 99 11.67 -14.34 10.81
N THR A 100 12.46 -14.15 11.88
CA THR A 100 12.03 -14.46 13.24
C THR A 100 11.66 -13.19 13.98
N THR A 101 10.80 -13.30 14.98
CA THR A 101 10.39 -12.17 15.82
C THR A 101 11.58 -11.46 16.45
N GLU A 102 12.60 -12.20 16.91
CA GLU A 102 13.82 -11.64 17.50
C GLU A 102 14.59 -10.78 16.48
N GLN A 103 14.88 -11.33 15.29
CA GLN A 103 15.56 -10.61 14.22
C GLN A 103 14.75 -9.40 13.75
N HIS A 104 13.42 -9.54 13.66
CA HIS A 104 12.53 -8.47 13.26
C HIS A 104 12.56 -7.31 14.27
N ARG A 105 12.54 -7.60 15.59
CA ARG A 105 12.67 -6.57 16.64
C ARG A 105 14.03 -5.85 16.57
N GLU A 106 15.11 -6.58 16.28
CA GLU A 106 16.43 -5.97 16.07
C GLU A 106 16.43 -5.02 14.87
N THR A 107 15.81 -5.41 13.75
CA THR A 107 15.67 -4.59 12.53
C THR A 107 14.82 -3.35 12.77
N ILE A 108 13.70 -3.49 13.46
CA ILE A 108 12.83 -2.38 13.89
C ILE A 108 13.63 -1.36 14.71
N ALA A 109 14.39 -1.83 15.71
CA ALA A 109 15.20 -0.97 16.55
C ALA A 109 16.35 -0.30 15.78
N HIS A 110 17.00 -1.05 14.88
CA HIS A 110 18.07 -0.55 14.01
C HIS A 110 17.59 0.59 13.11
N ASN A 111 16.41 0.45 12.52
CA ASN A 111 15.81 1.45 11.64
C ASN A 111 15.18 2.65 12.40
N GLY A 112 15.29 2.69 13.74
CA GLY A 112 14.88 3.83 14.57
C GLY A 112 13.42 3.84 15.02
N TRP A 113 12.67 2.75 14.83
CA TRP A 113 11.28 2.62 15.26
C TRP A 113 11.15 2.30 16.77
N THR A 114 11.66 3.21 17.61
CA THR A 114 11.73 3.01 19.08
C THR A 114 10.98 4.09 19.88
N PHE A 115 10.24 4.95 19.19
CA PHE A 115 9.57 6.11 19.79
C PHE A 115 8.12 5.84 20.24
N CYS A 116 7.57 4.69 19.86
CA CYS A 116 6.27 4.19 20.32
C CYS A 116 6.30 2.66 20.39
N PRO A 117 5.28 2.00 20.94
CA PRO A 117 5.18 0.54 20.89
C PRO A 117 5.17 0.03 19.46
N VAL A 118 5.88 -1.08 19.20
CA VAL A 118 5.82 -1.83 17.94
C VAL A 118 5.44 -3.27 18.27
N ASP A 119 4.36 -3.74 17.64
CA ASP A 119 3.80 -5.07 17.84
C ASP A 119 4.00 -5.92 16.58
N ILE A 120 4.64 -7.06 16.73
CA ILE A 120 4.75 -8.09 15.69
C ILE A 120 3.57 -9.02 15.88
N MET A 121 2.49 -8.76 15.13
CA MET A 121 1.16 -9.32 15.39
C MET A 121 1.08 -10.85 15.37
N ASP A 122 2.01 -11.53 14.72
CA ASP A 122 2.09 -12.98 14.59
C ASP A 122 3.10 -13.64 15.57
N GLU A 123 3.65 -12.90 16.53
CA GLU A 123 4.63 -13.45 17.46
C GLU A 123 4.05 -14.49 18.43
N GLU A 124 2.79 -14.35 18.83
CA GLU A 124 2.11 -15.28 19.75
C GLU A 124 1.17 -16.26 19.03
N GLY A 125 1.14 -16.21 17.69
CA GLY A 125 0.36 -17.17 16.91
C GLY A 125 -0.52 -16.56 15.83
N VAL A 126 -1.47 -17.34 15.38
CA VAL A 126 -2.27 -17.12 14.19
C VAL A 126 -3.74 -17.06 14.55
N ALA A 127 -4.47 -16.11 14.00
CA ALA A 127 -5.91 -16.05 14.00
C ALA A 127 -6.45 -16.25 12.58
N THR A 128 -7.70 -16.69 12.47
CA THR A 128 -8.38 -16.93 11.20
C THR A 128 -9.51 -15.94 11.03
N LEU A 129 -9.56 -15.26 9.89
CA LEU A 129 -10.64 -14.35 9.52
C LEU A 129 -11.35 -14.84 8.27
N PRO A 130 -12.69 -14.72 8.17
CA PRO A 130 -13.42 -15.10 6.97
C PRO A 130 -13.08 -14.17 5.79
N VAL A 131 -13.12 -14.75 4.58
CA VAL A 131 -13.01 -14.01 3.30
C VAL A 131 -14.36 -14.09 2.59
N ALA A 132 -15.17 -13.04 2.70
CA ALA A 132 -16.49 -13.02 2.09
C ALA A 132 -16.38 -12.85 0.56
N GLY A 133 -16.89 -13.82 -0.19
CA GLY A 133 -16.90 -13.78 -1.67
C GLY A 133 -15.55 -14.06 -2.32
N GLY A 134 -14.58 -14.58 -1.59
CA GLY A 134 -13.29 -14.97 -2.13
C GLY A 134 -13.40 -16.09 -3.17
N LYS A 135 -12.56 -16.04 -4.18
CA LYS A 135 -12.38 -17.06 -5.21
C LYS A 135 -11.37 -18.12 -4.78
N TRP A 136 -10.33 -17.66 -4.06
CA TRP A 136 -9.18 -18.48 -3.67
C TRP A 136 -9.25 -18.92 -2.21
N PHE A 137 -9.79 -18.07 -1.34
CA PHE A 137 -9.85 -18.28 0.10
C PHE A 137 -11.28 -18.18 0.63
N ASN A 138 -11.64 -19.06 1.55
CA ASN A 138 -12.82 -18.91 2.40
C ASN A 138 -12.46 -18.20 3.72
N GLU A 139 -11.22 -18.33 4.12
CA GLU A 139 -10.65 -17.75 5.34
C GLU A 139 -9.18 -17.42 5.11
N MET A 140 -8.65 -16.48 5.89
CA MET A 140 -7.28 -16.02 5.81
C MET A 140 -6.62 -16.03 7.18
N HIS A 141 -5.35 -16.47 7.23
CA HIS A 141 -4.57 -16.52 8.46
C HIS A 141 -3.79 -15.22 8.66
N VAL A 142 -4.09 -14.56 9.78
CA VAL A 142 -3.49 -13.27 10.18
C VAL A 142 -2.79 -13.40 11.52
N GLY A 143 -1.94 -12.44 11.87
CA GLY A 143 -1.33 -12.40 13.21
C GLY A 143 -2.39 -12.24 14.30
N THR A 144 -2.33 -13.08 15.35
CA THR A 144 -3.33 -13.10 16.44
C THR A 144 -3.54 -11.74 17.07
N HIS A 145 -2.47 -10.95 17.25
CA HIS A 145 -2.55 -9.64 17.90
C HIS A 145 -3.36 -8.61 17.11
N MET A 146 -3.60 -8.81 15.81
CA MET A 146 -4.46 -7.90 15.04
C MET A 146 -5.85 -7.78 15.67
N LEU A 147 -6.35 -8.85 16.28
CA LEU A 147 -7.67 -8.87 16.94
C LEU A 147 -7.74 -8.01 18.21
N ASN A 148 -6.61 -7.50 18.70
CA ASN A 148 -6.54 -6.64 19.88
C ASN A 148 -6.75 -5.15 19.56
N TYR A 149 -6.90 -4.78 18.29
CA TYR A 149 -7.04 -3.39 17.86
C TYR A 149 -8.48 -3.08 17.45
N ASP A 150 -8.93 -1.87 17.78
CA ASP A 150 -10.28 -1.39 17.47
C ASP A 150 -10.33 -0.65 16.14
N SER A 151 -9.21 -0.07 15.72
CA SER A 151 -9.10 0.66 14.46
C SER A 151 -7.69 0.58 13.86
N MET A 152 -7.57 0.88 12.56
CA MET A 152 -6.29 0.80 11.85
C MET A 152 -6.07 1.99 10.91
N LEU A 153 -4.91 2.62 11.05
CA LEU A 153 -4.32 3.51 10.03
C LEU A 153 -3.38 2.71 9.16
N THR A 154 -3.72 2.50 7.91
CA THR A 154 -2.83 1.90 6.91
C THR A 154 -1.96 3.00 6.32
N LEU A 155 -0.71 3.10 6.77
CA LEU A 155 0.25 4.10 6.31
C LEU A 155 1.24 3.44 5.34
N THR A 156 1.16 3.80 4.07
CA THR A 156 1.84 3.10 2.99
C THR A 156 2.85 4.00 2.28
N HIS A 157 4.07 3.53 2.13
CA HIS A 157 4.98 4.03 1.11
C HIS A 157 4.54 3.45 -0.24
N PHE A 158 4.04 4.29 -1.15
CA PHE A 158 3.66 3.87 -2.49
C PHE A 158 4.87 3.78 -3.41
N LYS A 159 5.05 2.66 -4.12
CA LYS A 159 6.21 2.37 -4.97
C LYS A 159 5.93 1.19 -5.91
N GLY A 160 6.91 0.84 -6.74
CA GLY A 160 6.91 -0.41 -7.49
C GLY A 160 6.99 -1.64 -6.59
N HIS A 161 6.77 -2.80 -7.18
CA HIS A 161 6.91 -4.09 -6.51
C HIS A 161 7.27 -5.19 -7.50
N THR A 162 8.28 -6.00 -7.18
CA THR A 162 8.85 -7.04 -8.06
C THR A 162 7.83 -8.06 -8.53
N MET A 163 6.91 -8.50 -7.67
CA MET A 163 5.86 -9.46 -8.02
C MET A 163 4.50 -8.78 -8.26
N GLY A 164 4.19 -7.72 -7.49
CA GLY A 164 2.86 -7.09 -7.44
C GLY A 164 2.65 -5.94 -8.40
N GLY A 165 3.65 -5.57 -9.19
CA GLY A 165 3.61 -4.38 -10.04
C GLY A 165 3.78 -3.09 -9.24
N PHE A 166 2.92 -2.84 -8.27
CA PHE A 166 3.04 -1.75 -7.30
C PHE A 166 2.70 -2.21 -5.88
N GLY A 167 3.16 -1.45 -4.91
CA GLY A 167 2.82 -1.61 -3.50
C GLY A 167 2.06 -0.40 -2.99
N GLY A 168 0.74 -0.49 -2.96
CA GLY A 168 -0.20 0.46 -2.36
C GLY A 168 -0.76 -0.06 -1.03
N SER A 169 -1.86 0.53 -0.58
CA SER A 169 -2.58 0.11 0.63
C SER A 169 -3.04 -1.33 0.56
N ASN A 170 -3.52 -1.80 -0.60
CA ASN A 170 -3.91 -3.19 -0.81
C ASN A 170 -2.75 -4.15 -0.47
N LYS A 171 -1.58 -3.93 -1.06
CA LYS A 171 -0.40 -4.78 -0.80
C LYS A 171 0.08 -4.66 0.65
N ASN A 172 0.05 -3.45 1.23
CA ASN A 172 0.49 -3.23 2.61
C ASN A 172 -0.34 -4.05 3.61
N LEU A 173 -1.65 -4.12 3.43
CA LEU A 173 -2.54 -4.95 4.25
C LEU A 173 -2.44 -6.43 3.88
N GLY A 174 -2.62 -6.78 2.61
CA GLY A 174 -2.73 -8.15 2.16
C GLY A 174 -1.52 -9.02 2.53
N ILE A 175 -0.32 -8.45 2.42
CA ILE A 175 0.90 -9.14 2.84
C ILE A 175 1.24 -8.81 4.31
N GLY A 176 1.05 -7.56 4.73
CA GLY A 176 1.55 -7.08 6.01
C GLY A 176 0.67 -7.41 7.22
N CYS A 177 -0.56 -7.93 7.04
CA CYS A 177 -1.42 -8.44 8.10
C CYS A 177 -1.50 -9.97 8.11
N ALA A 178 -1.23 -10.62 6.97
CA ALA A 178 -1.08 -12.07 6.92
C ALA A 178 0.08 -12.53 7.81
N ASP A 179 -0.10 -13.61 8.56
CA ASP A 179 0.97 -14.17 9.37
C ASP A 179 2.16 -14.66 8.51
N GLY A 180 3.35 -14.66 9.10
CA GLY A 180 4.59 -14.91 8.38
C GLY A 180 4.79 -16.35 7.93
N ARG A 181 4.01 -17.32 8.38
CA ARG A 181 4.21 -18.73 8.09
C ARG A 181 3.08 -19.34 7.28
N ILE A 182 1.84 -19.18 7.72
CA ILE A 182 0.66 -19.79 7.07
C ILE A 182 0.10 -18.81 6.05
N GLY A 183 -0.37 -17.64 6.48
CA GLY A 183 -1.10 -16.70 5.63
C GLY A 183 -0.28 -16.20 4.45
N LYS A 184 0.97 -15.77 4.66
CA LYS A 184 1.85 -15.40 3.55
C LYS A 184 2.20 -16.57 2.64
N GLY A 185 2.30 -17.79 3.22
CA GLY A 185 2.46 -19.01 2.44
C GLY A 185 1.28 -19.26 1.51
N GLU A 186 0.05 -19.14 2.02
CA GLU A 186 -1.18 -19.28 1.23
C GLU A 186 -1.26 -18.33 0.05
N ILE A 187 -0.80 -17.08 0.25
CA ILE A 187 -0.79 -16.07 -0.82
C ILE A 187 0.23 -16.42 -1.90
N HIS A 188 1.43 -16.89 -1.53
CA HIS A 188 2.57 -16.98 -2.46
C HIS A 188 2.81 -18.38 -3.03
N THR A 189 2.20 -19.44 -2.48
CA THR A 189 2.48 -20.81 -2.92
C THR A 189 1.34 -21.40 -3.72
N VAL A 190 1.71 -22.13 -4.77
CA VAL A 190 0.77 -22.95 -5.53
C VAL A 190 0.84 -24.38 -4.97
N PRO A 191 -0.29 -25.02 -4.66
CA PRO A 191 -0.29 -26.40 -4.17
C PRO A 191 0.52 -27.33 -5.06
N GLY A 192 1.51 -28.03 -4.46
CA GLY A 192 2.39 -28.96 -5.17
C GLY A 192 3.61 -28.32 -5.84
N SER A 193 3.87 -27.03 -5.63
CA SER A 193 5.09 -26.34 -6.07
C SER A 193 5.91 -25.87 -4.87
N ASP A 194 7.20 -26.20 -4.86
CA ASP A 194 8.17 -25.69 -3.89
C ASP A 194 8.75 -24.32 -4.31
N ASN A 195 8.35 -23.83 -5.49
CA ASN A 195 8.82 -22.56 -6.03
C ASN A 195 7.84 -21.43 -5.72
N LEU A 196 8.20 -20.54 -4.80
CA LEU A 196 7.42 -19.35 -4.42
C LEU A 196 7.13 -18.40 -5.58
N TRP A 197 7.93 -18.46 -6.64
CA TRP A 197 7.83 -17.61 -7.81
C TRP A 197 6.97 -18.21 -8.94
N SER A 198 6.37 -19.38 -8.69
CA SER A 198 5.59 -20.11 -9.70
C SER A 198 4.13 -19.68 -9.82
N ILE A 199 3.65 -18.82 -8.92
CA ILE A 199 2.29 -18.32 -8.94
C ILE A 199 2.07 -17.39 -10.15
N ALA A 200 0.94 -17.54 -10.84
CA ALA A 200 0.55 -16.63 -11.91
C ALA A 200 0.32 -15.21 -11.37
N GLU A 201 0.69 -14.20 -12.16
CA GLU A 201 0.69 -12.80 -11.73
C GLU A 201 -0.70 -12.32 -11.28
N GLU A 202 -1.75 -12.57 -12.06
CA GLU A 202 -3.13 -12.24 -11.67
C GLU A 202 -3.58 -13.01 -10.43
N GLU A 203 -3.23 -14.28 -10.32
CA GLU A 203 -3.59 -15.10 -9.16
C GLU A 203 -2.98 -14.55 -7.88
N LEU A 204 -1.72 -14.11 -7.93
CA LEU A 204 -1.08 -13.46 -6.80
C LEU A 204 -1.81 -12.17 -6.38
N MET A 205 -2.19 -11.33 -7.38
CA MET A 205 -2.92 -10.10 -7.11
C MET A 205 -4.29 -10.39 -6.48
N GLU A 206 -5.01 -11.38 -6.98
CA GLU A 206 -6.30 -11.79 -6.46
C GLU A 206 -6.20 -12.35 -5.02
N ARG A 207 -5.25 -13.27 -4.76
CA ARG A 207 -5.03 -13.83 -3.42
C ARG A 207 -4.62 -12.76 -2.40
N MET A 208 -3.74 -11.86 -2.77
CA MET A 208 -3.32 -10.75 -1.93
C MET A 208 -4.51 -9.81 -1.62
N THR A 209 -5.36 -9.56 -2.61
CA THR A 209 -6.56 -8.73 -2.43
C THR A 209 -7.60 -9.41 -1.53
N GLU A 210 -7.76 -10.73 -1.61
CA GLU A 210 -8.62 -11.47 -0.70
C GLU A 210 -8.10 -11.46 0.74
N SER A 211 -6.79 -11.53 0.93
CA SER A 211 -6.17 -11.32 2.25
C SER A 211 -6.44 -9.92 2.79
N THR A 212 -6.35 -8.90 1.96
CA THR A 212 -6.74 -7.52 2.32
C THR A 212 -8.20 -7.45 2.73
N LYS A 213 -9.09 -8.12 1.96
CA LYS A 213 -10.52 -8.12 2.26
C LYS A 213 -10.82 -8.67 3.66
N ALA A 214 -10.19 -9.76 4.07
CA ALA A 214 -10.34 -10.29 5.43
C ALA A 214 -10.03 -9.22 6.50
N THR A 215 -8.96 -8.46 6.30
CA THR A 215 -8.54 -7.40 7.22
C THR A 215 -9.54 -6.23 7.23
N ILE A 216 -9.97 -5.73 6.07
CA ILE A 216 -10.91 -4.60 6.03
C ILE A 216 -12.30 -4.98 6.53
N ASP A 217 -12.77 -6.19 6.24
CA ASP A 217 -14.05 -6.69 6.75
C ASP A 217 -14.03 -6.81 8.28
N PHE A 218 -12.88 -7.14 8.88
CA PHE A 218 -12.70 -7.19 10.34
C PHE A 218 -12.81 -5.81 10.99
N PHE A 219 -12.14 -4.78 10.44
CA PHE A 219 -12.19 -3.43 11.00
C PHE A 219 -13.44 -2.63 10.59
N GLY A 220 -14.12 -3.04 9.52
CA GLY A 220 -15.31 -2.34 9.01
C GLY A 220 -14.99 -0.87 8.68
N ASP A 221 -15.76 0.05 9.26
CA ASP A 221 -15.58 1.50 9.05
C ASP A 221 -14.39 2.10 9.82
N ASN A 222 -13.74 1.33 10.68
CA ASN A 222 -12.65 1.79 11.54
C ASN A 222 -11.25 1.58 10.93
N ILE A 223 -11.16 1.50 9.62
CA ILE A 223 -9.88 1.45 8.90
C ILE A 223 -9.78 2.61 7.91
N VAL A 224 -8.60 3.22 7.84
CA VAL A 224 -8.31 4.36 6.96
C VAL A 224 -6.96 4.19 6.28
N TYR A 225 -6.77 4.87 5.16
CA TYR A 225 -5.62 4.67 4.28
C TYR A 225 -4.90 5.98 4.01
N VAL A 226 -3.57 5.92 4.05
CA VAL A 226 -2.68 7.02 3.66
C VAL A 226 -1.56 6.45 2.82
N ASN A 227 -1.38 6.97 1.60
CA ASN A 227 -0.30 6.60 0.69
C ASN A 227 0.67 7.78 0.52
N VAL A 228 1.95 7.53 0.74
CA VAL A 228 3.04 8.51 0.59
C VAL A 228 3.79 8.21 -0.71
N MET A 229 3.63 9.09 -1.71
CA MET A 229 4.25 8.98 -3.03
C MET A 229 5.56 9.78 -3.08
N ARG A 230 6.59 9.26 -2.41
CA ARG A 230 7.96 9.79 -2.39
C ARG A 230 8.97 8.66 -2.53
N ASN A 231 10.13 8.94 -3.11
CA ASN A 231 11.19 7.94 -3.32
C ASN A 231 10.66 6.65 -3.95
N MET A 232 9.80 6.78 -4.95
CA MET A 232 9.15 5.66 -5.62
C MET A 232 10.13 4.92 -6.53
N SER A 233 10.80 3.91 -5.99
CA SER A 233 11.57 2.96 -6.80
C SER A 233 10.62 1.98 -7.50
N VAL A 234 11.09 1.33 -8.57
CA VAL A 234 10.45 0.13 -9.15
C VAL A 234 10.55 -1.09 -8.25
N SER A 235 11.44 -1.04 -7.26
CA SER A 235 11.64 -2.04 -6.22
C SER A 235 10.72 -1.81 -5.03
N CYS A 236 10.52 -2.89 -4.26
CA CYS A 236 9.84 -2.82 -2.97
C CYS A 236 10.84 -2.49 -1.86
N ASP A 237 10.36 -1.87 -0.77
CA ASP A 237 11.17 -1.69 0.44
C ASP A 237 11.66 -3.01 1.06
N CYS A 238 11.01 -4.12 0.71
CA CYS A 238 11.45 -5.47 1.10
C CYS A 238 12.73 -5.96 0.36
N GLU A 239 13.21 -5.21 -0.63
CA GLU A 239 14.50 -5.46 -1.27
C GLU A 239 15.67 -4.77 -0.51
N GLY A 240 15.34 -3.93 0.48
CA GLY A 240 16.31 -3.28 1.36
C GLY A 240 17.36 -2.48 0.58
N THR A 241 18.62 -2.73 0.87
CA THR A 241 19.75 -2.08 0.19
C THR A 241 19.96 -2.53 -1.27
N ASN A 242 19.25 -3.57 -1.72
CA ASN A 242 19.27 -4.02 -3.10
C ASN A 242 18.21 -3.35 -3.98
N ALA A 243 17.41 -2.44 -3.41
CA ALA A 243 16.41 -1.70 -4.16
C ALA A 243 17.03 -0.94 -5.33
N MET A 244 16.37 -0.99 -6.48
CA MET A 244 16.78 -0.22 -7.65
C MET A 244 16.74 1.29 -7.34
N PRO A 245 17.57 2.09 -7.99
CA PRO A 245 17.58 3.53 -7.81
C PRO A 245 16.19 4.15 -7.99
N VAL A 246 15.91 5.20 -7.25
CA VAL A 246 14.71 6.02 -7.44
C VAL A 246 14.94 6.92 -8.66
N VAL A 247 14.05 6.82 -9.63
CA VAL A 247 14.02 7.71 -10.81
C VAL A 247 12.66 8.40 -10.96
N THR A 248 11.61 7.81 -10.39
CA THR A 248 10.27 8.37 -10.41
C THR A 248 10.17 9.55 -9.44
N PRO A 249 9.72 10.73 -9.91
CA PRO A 249 9.59 11.90 -9.06
C PRO A 249 8.65 11.73 -7.88
N ASN A 250 8.88 12.56 -6.86
CA ASN A 250 7.98 12.67 -5.72
C ASN A 250 6.69 13.39 -6.13
N VAL A 251 5.54 12.94 -5.62
CA VAL A 251 4.22 13.50 -5.97
C VAL A 251 3.53 14.17 -4.78
N GLY A 252 3.40 13.47 -3.66
CA GLY A 252 2.68 13.98 -2.51
C GLY A 252 2.16 12.88 -1.57
N ILE A 253 1.21 13.24 -0.74
CA ILE A 253 0.57 12.34 0.22
C ILE A 253 -0.93 12.33 -0.04
N LEU A 254 -1.52 11.14 -0.09
CA LEU A 254 -2.95 10.92 -0.28
C LEU A 254 -3.56 10.28 0.96
N ALA A 255 -4.83 10.58 1.24
CA ALA A 255 -5.64 9.87 2.25
C ALA A 255 -7.05 9.62 1.75
N SER A 256 -7.62 8.48 2.14
CA SER A 256 -9.01 8.14 1.88
C SER A 256 -9.54 7.17 2.95
N THR A 257 -10.85 7.08 3.05
CA THR A 257 -11.54 6.01 3.77
C THR A 257 -11.92 4.83 2.86
N ASP A 258 -11.46 4.86 1.60
CA ASP A 258 -11.74 3.87 0.57
C ASP A 258 -10.42 3.39 -0.05
N ILE A 259 -10.12 2.11 0.15
CA ILE A 259 -8.84 1.50 -0.27
C ILE A 259 -8.70 1.45 -1.79
N CYS A 260 -9.79 1.16 -2.50
CA CYS A 260 -9.77 1.08 -3.96
C CYS A 260 -9.57 2.47 -4.57
N ALA A 261 -10.21 3.50 -4.01
CA ALA A 261 -10.08 4.88 -4.45
C ALA A 261 -8.66 5.41 -4.30
N ILE A 262 -8.03 5.20 -3.13
CA ILE A 262 -6.68 5.72 -2.88
C ILE A 262 -5.62 5.04 -3.74
N ASP A 263 -5.66 3.71 -3.88
CA ASP A 263 -4.70 2.99 -4.72
C ASP A 263 -4.91 3.32 -6.20
N SER A 264 -6.18 3.47 -6.65
CA SER A 264 -6.49 3.93 -7.99
C SER A 264 -5.96 5.34 -8.26
N ALA A 265 -6.13 6.27 -7.31
CA ALA A 265 -5.61 7.63 -7.43
C ALA A 265 -4.09 7.64 -7.55
N CYS A 266 -3.36 6.88 -6.71
CA CYS A 266 -1.91 6.80 -6.80
C CYS A 266 -1.42 6.27 -8.16
N VAL A 267 -2.04 5.21 -8.66
CA VAL A 267 -1.71 4.66 -10.00
C VAL A 267 -2.00 5.69 -11.08
N ASP A 268 -3.17 6.35 -11.05
CA ASP A 268 -3.52 7.38 -12.04
C ASP A 268 -2.54 8.56 -12.03
N LEU A 269 -2.04 8.99 -10.86
CA LEU A 269 -1.02 10.03 -10.76
C LEU A 269 0.31 9.60 -11.39
N VAL A 270 0.71 8.32 -11.24
CA VAL A 270 1.89 7.79 -11.94
C VAL A 270 1.71 7.88 -13.44
N TYR A 271 0.56 7.47 -13.98
CA TYR A 271 0.29 7.53 -15.42
C TYR A 271 0.15 8.98 -15.92
N ALA A 272 -0.43 9.87 -15.12
CA ALA A 272 -0.56 11.29 -15.49
C ALA A 272 0.80 11.97 -15.70
N MET A 273 1.82 11.60 -14.92
CA MET A 273 3.19 12.10 -15.13
C MET A 273 3.77 11.66 -16.47
N THR A 274 3.57 10.39 -16.86
CA THR A 274 4.02 9.84 -18.15
C THR A 274 3.27 10.47 -19.31
N GLU A 275 1.95 10.61 -19.20
CA GLU A 275 1.11 11.22 -20.23
C GLU A 275 1.46 12.68 -20.49
N ALA A 276 1.86 13.39 -19.44
CA ALA A 276 2.30 14.79 -19.52
C ALA A 276 3.77 14.96 -19.96
N GLU A 277 4.49 13.86 -20.16
CA GLU A 277 5.95 13.87 -20.45
C GLU A 277 6.77 14.69 -19.42
N LEU A 278 6.27 14.73 -18.16
CA LEU A 278 6.87 15.55 -17.10
C LEU A 278 8.14 14.90 -16.51
N CYS A 279 8.30 13.60 -16.66
CA CYS A 279 9.38 12.87 -16.02
C CYS A 279 9.58 11.47 -16.63
N ASP A 280 10.69 10.84 -16.28
CA ASP A 280 10.96 9.45 -16.62
C ASP A 280 10.40 8.52 -15.54
N ASN A 281 9.13 8.17 -15.65
CA ASN A 281 8.48 7.16 -14.81
C ASN A 281 8.07 5.92 -15.64
N HIS A 282 8.63 5.76 -16.82
CA HIS A 282 8.36 4.62 -17.72
C HIS A 282 8.65 3.29 -17.03
N ASP A 283 9.74 3.20 -16.27
CA ASP A 283 10.13 1.99 -15.55
C ASP A 283 9.07 1.56 -14.52
N LEU A 284 8.45 2.53 -13.82
CA LEU A 284 7.38 2.24 -12.86
C LEU A 284 6.09 1.81 -13.57
N VAL A 285 5.73 2.47 -14.67
CA VAL A 285 4.58 2.08 -15.49
C VAL A 285 4.80 0.69 -16.07
N GLU A 286 5.98 0.41 -16.66
CA GLU A 286 6.34 -0.91 -17.16
C GLU A 286 6.26 -1.99 -16.07
N ARG A 287 6.74 -1.69 -14.85
CA ARG A 287 6.64 -2.59 -13.70
C ARG A 287 5.18 -2.90 -13.36
N ILE A 288 4.32 -1.89 -13.31
CA ILE A 288 2.88 -2.04 -13.03
C ILE A 288 2.24 -2.93 -14.10
N GLU A 289 2.51 -2.68 -15.37
CA GLU A 289 1.89 -3.38 -16.49
C GLU A 289 2.42 -4.81 -16.65
N THR A 290 3.74 -4.99 -16.65
CA THR A 290 4.38 -6.30 -16.89
C THR A 290 4.18 -7.29 -15.74
N ARG A 291 3.87 -6.80 -14.55
CA ARG A 291 3.50 -7.64 -13.38
C ARG A 291 1.99 -7.74 -13.17
N HIS A 292 1.20 -7.28 -14.12
CA HIS A 292 -0.27 -7.28 -14.06
C HIS A 292 -0.82 -6.58 -12.80
N GLY A 293 -0.08 -5.56 -12.30
CA GLY A 293 -0.40 -4.86 -11.05
C GLY A 293 -1.78 -4.22 -11.03
N LEU A 294 -2.31 -3.82 -12.20
CA LEU A 294 -3.65 -3.25 -12.35
C LEU A 294 -4.76 -4.22 -11.95
N ARG A 295 -4.48 -5.54 -11.92
CA ARG A 295 -5.43 -6.53 -11.43
C ARG A 295 -5.81 -6.30 -9.97
N GLN A 296 -4.92 -5.73 -9.15
CA GLN A 296 -5.24 -5.33 -7.78
C GLN A 296 -6.46 -4.41 -7.74
N LEU A 297 -6.50 -3.37 -8.60
CA LEU A 297 -7.58 -2.39 -8.63
C LEU A 297 -8.89 -2.99 -9.12
N SER A 298 -8.86 -3.69 -10.26
CA SER A 298 -10.07 -4.30 -10.83
C SER A 298 -10.64 -5.37 -9.89
N TYR A 299 -9.80 -6.14 -9.21
CA TYR A 299 -10.27 -7.17 -8.31
C TYR A 299 -10.82 -6.62 -6.99
N MET A 300 -10.24 -5.53 -6.45
CA MET A 300 -10.85 -4.80 -5.33
C MET A 300 -12.27 -4.32 -5.69
N HIS A 301 -12.44 -3.78 -6.88
CA HIS A 301 -13.75 -3.33 -7.38
C HIS A 301 -14.72 -4.53 -7.52
N GLU A 302 -14.30 -5.62 -8.14
CA GLU A 302 -15.11 -6.86 -8.30
C GLU A 302 -15.56 -7.43 -6.94
N LEU A 303 -14.70 -7.39 -5.92
CA LEU A 303 -15.00 -7.86 -4.55
C LEU A 303 -15.81 -6.85 -3.72
N GLY A 304 -16.14 -5.68 -4.27
CA GLY A 304 -16.88 -4.64 -3.56
C GLY A 304 -16.13 -4.03 -2.38
N MET A 305 -14.80 -3.97 -2.45
CA MET A 305 -13.94 -3.42 -1.38
C MET A 305 -13.88 -1.89 -1.37
N GLY A 306 -14.47 -1.23 -2.35
CA GLY A 306 -14.50 0.21 -2.49
C GLY A 306 -14.78 0.65 -3.94
N ASN A 307 -14.65 1.94 -4.16
CA ASN A 307 -14.90 2.57 -5.45
C ASN A 307 -13.58 2.94 -6.13
N TRP A 308 -13.37 2.51 -7.36
CA TRP A 308 -12.19 2.90 -8.14
C TRP A 308 -12.32 4.28 -8.81
N LYS A 309 -13.52 4.89 -8.70
CA LYS A 309 -13.77 6.27 -9.09
C LYS A 309 -13.70 7.19 -7.87
N TYR A 310 -13.03 8.33 -8.01
CA TYR A 310 -12.76 9.22 -6.88
C TYR A 310 -12.82 10.69 -7.29
N ARG A 311 -12.95 11.58 -6.29
CA ARG A 311 -12.65 13.01 -6.40
C ARG A 311 -11.33 13.26 -5.71
N LEU A 312 -10.42 13.98 -6.38
CA LEU A 312 -9.14 14.36 -5.80
C LEU A 312 -9.27 15.77 -5.19
N LEU A 313 -9.18 15.85 -3.88
CA LEU A 313 -9.41 17.08 -3.09
C LEU A 313 -8.08 17.67 -2.61
N ASP A 314 -7.72 18.83 -3.15
CA ASP A 314 -6.45 19.51 -2.91
C ASP A 314 -6.41 20.22 -1.56
N LEU A 315 -5.71 19.65 -0.58
CA LEU A 315 -5.53 20.22 0.76
C LEU A 315 -4.70 21.52 0.77
N ASP A 316 -3.92 21.74 -0.26
CA ASP A 316 -3.08 22.93 -0.40
C ASP A 316 -3.89 24.11 -0.94
N ASN A 317 -5.11 23.85 -1.45
CA ASN A 317 -6.00 24.85 -2.03
C ASN A 317 -7.45 24.67 -1.52
N GLY A 318 -7.62 24.57 -0.20
CA GLY A 318 -8.93 24.59 0.45
C GLY A 318 -9.87 23.46 0.05
N GLU A 319 -9.32 22.27 -0.26
CA GLU A 319 -10.06 21.08 -0.69
C GLU A 319 -10.79 21.26 -2.03
N ALA A 320 -10.29 22.11 -2.90
CA ALA A 320 -10.80 22.22 -4.26
C ALA A 320 -10.59 20.87 -4.99
N GLU A 321 -11.59 20.45 -5.75
CA GLU A 321 -11.47 19.29 -6.61
C GLU A 321 -10.54 19.60 -7.77
N ILE A 322 -9.54 18.75 -8.00
CA ILE A 322 -8.53 18.89 -9.06
C ILE A 322 -8.44 17.62 -9.90
N THR A 323 -7.95 17.76 -11.11
CA THR A 323 -7.62 16.66 -12.01
C THR A 323 -6.27 16.02 -11.66
N GLN A 324 -6.02 14.81 -12.15
CA GLN A 324 -4.73 14.14 -12.04
C GLN A 324 -3.60 14.98 -12.66
N ALA A 325 -3.84 15.61 -13.80
CA ALA A 325 -2.88 16.48 -14.47
C ALA A 325 -2.51 17.71 -13.62
N GLU A 326 -3.50 18.34 -12.96
CA GLU A 326 -3.25 19.46 -12.04
C GLU A 326 -2.49 19.00 -10.79
N ALA A 327 -2.79 17.82 -10.29
CA ALA A 327 -2.09 17.25 -9.12
C ALA A 327 -0.60 17.02 -9.38
N VAL A 328 -0.20 16.61 -10.58
CA VAL A 328 1.20 16.36 -10.95
C VAL A 328 1.90 17.52 -11.65
N ALA A 329 1.20 18.64 -11.90
CA ALA A 329 1.77 19.79 -12.62
C ALA A 329 3.01 20.42 -11.96
N HIS A 330 3.20 20.21 -10.64
CA HIS A 330 4.35 20.70 -9.87
C HIS A 330 5.56 19.76 -9.92
N VAL A 331 5.37 18.54 -10.44
CA VAL A 331 6.41 17.51 -10.41
C VAL A 331 7.57 17.89 -11.32
N THR A 332 8.78 17.74 -10.81
CA THR A 332 10.03 17.91 -11.56
C THR A 332 10.78 16.57 -11.62
N PRO A 333 11.64 16.36 -12.62
CA PRO A 333 12.49 15.18 -12.67
C PRO A 333 13.21 14.95 -11.34
N PHE A 334 13.37 13.69 -10.98
CA PHE A 334 14.10 13.33 -9.76
C PHE A 334 15.58 13.62 -9.96
N GLU A 335 16.12 14.56 -9.18
CA GLU A 335 17.55 14.84 -9.10
C GLU A 335 18.11 13.99 -7.97
N GLY A 336 18.77 12.86 -8.33
CA GLY A 336 19.33 11.87 -7.42
C GLY A 336 20.48 12.36 -6.55
#